data_9d673e481a6a66b785860d4a1cceafa0
#
_entry.id   9d673e481a6a66b785860d4a1cceafa0
#
_cell.length_a   1.000
_cell.length_b   1.000
_cell.length_c   1.000
_cell.angle_alpha   90.00
_cell.angle_beta   90.00
_cell.angle_gamma   90.00
#
_symmetry.space_group_name_H-M   'P 1'
#
loop_
_entity.id
_entity.type
_entity.pdbx_description
1 polymer ?
#
loop_
_entity_poly.entity_id
_entity_poly.type
_entity_poly.pdbx_seq_one_letter_code
_entity_poly.pdbx_strand_id
1 'polypeptide(L)'
;WIEGEMAKACARFQEIFSDDPKAHAAAGWRTNRHALRLTQRLGFSYASDCRGSHPFIPVIDGELVACPQLPTTLPTLDELLVLEPRYSPEQAVDRIAQLANAIAGDHVFTLRAELEGMKFIDAFERLLGVWKSDDLLLVPLRDIRATLDPGALPRHTVSLGNTPGRNG
;
A
#
# COMPACT_ATOMS: atom_id res chain seq x y z
N TRP A 1 12.53 11.60 -17.09
CA TRP A 1 13.09 11.69 -15.73
C TRP A 1 12.58 10.56 -14.83
N ILE A 2 11.27 10.38 -14.61
CA ILE A 2 10.72 9.34 -13.73
C ILE A 2 11.20 7.95 -14.12
N GLU A 3 11.12 7.56 -15.39
CA GLU A 3 11.60 6.27 -15.88
C GLU A 3 13.09 6.04 -15.55
N GLY A 4 13.92 7.06 -15.77
CA GLY A 4 15.34 6.99 -15.42
C GLY A 4 15.59 6.81 -13.91
N GLU A 5 14.80 7.46 -13.05
CA GLU A 5 14.94 7.30 -11.60
C GLU A 5 14.45 5.92 -11.12
N MET A 6 13.35 5.44 -11.67
CA MET A 6 12.87 4.07 -11.37
C MET A 6 13.88 3.01 -11.84
N ALA A 7 14.43 3.16 -13.03
CA ALA A 7 15.45 2.24 -13.54
C ALA A 7 16.73 2.24 -12.66
N LYS A 8 17.21 3.42 -12.23
CA LYS A 8 18.32 3.52 -11.28
C LYS A 8 18.01 2.84 -9.95
N ALA A 9 16.79 3.02 -9.43
CA ALA A 9 16.38 2.37 -8.19
C ALA A 9 16.36 0.84 -8.33
N CYS A 10 15.86 0.31 -9.46
CA CYS A 10 15.91 -1.13 -9.76
C CYS A 10 17.35 -1.65 -9.83
N ALA A 11 18.22 -0.96 -10.56
CA ALA A 11 19.63 -1.33 -10.65
C ALA A 11 20.33 -1.33 -9.28
N ARG A 12 20.04 -0.31 -8.45
CA ARG A 12 20.60 -0.24 -7.09
C ARG A 12 20.06 -1.33 -6.18
N PHE A 13 18.78 -1.67 -6.31
CA PHE A 13 18.20 -2.80 -5.57
C PHE A 13 18.88 -4.11 -5.93
N GLN A 14 19.05 -4.38 -7.22
CA GLN A 14 19.75 -5.59 -7.71
C GLN A 14 21.20 -5.65 -7.22
N GLU A 15 21.91 -4.52 -7.22
CA GLU A 15 23.28 -4.42 -6.72
C GLU A 15 23.40 -4.77 -5.23
N ILE A 16 22.42 -4.36 -4.42
CA ILE A 16 22.43 -4.59 -2.96
C ILE A 16 21.94 -5.99 -2.62
N PHE A 17 20.88 -6.46 -3.26
CA PHE A 17 20.17 -7.69 -2.87
C PHE A 17 20.43 -8.87 -3.81
N SER A 18 21.16 -8.69 -4.90
CA SER A 18 21.42 -9.69 -5.93
C SER A 18 20.17 -10.33 -6.54
N ASP A 19 19.05 -9.59 -6.51
CA ASP A 19 17.76 -9.98 -7.08
C ASP A 19 17.04 -8.73 -7.64
N ASP A 20 16.14 -8.94 -8.60
CA ASP A 20 15.34 -7.86 -9.15
C ASP A 20 14.19 -7.47 -8.20
N PRO A 21 13.86 -6.18 -8.09
CA PRO A 21 12.70 -5.77 -7.30
C PRO A 21 11.41 -6.31 -7.94
N LYS A 22 10.60 -7.01 -7.16
CA LYS A 22 9.33 -7.61 -7.62
C LYS A 22 8.13 -6.72 -7.36
N ALA A 23 8.26 -5.76 -6.47
CA ALA A 23 7.17 -4.90 -6.03
C ALA A 23 7.55 -3.41 -6.10
N HIS A 24 6.56 -2.58 -6.38
CA HIS A 24 6.70 -1.13 -6.34
C HIS A 24 5.67 -0.52 -5.36
N ALA A 25 6.07 0.52 -4.65
CA ALA A 25 5.17 1.33 -3.83
C ALA A 25 5.60 2.80 -3.85
N ALA A 26 4.70 3.67 -4.31
CA ALA A 26 4.94 5.10 -4.31
C ALA A 26 4.80 5.66 -2.89
N ALA A 27 5.86 6.31 -2.38
CA ALA A 27 5.87 6.90 -1.05
C ALA A 27 4.71 7.90 -0.89
N GLY A 28 3.85 7.67 0.11
CA GLY A 28 2.66 8.51 0.36
C GLY A 28 1.65 8.53 -0.79
N TRP A 29 1.65 7.50 -1.63
CA TRP A 29 0.84 7.38 -2.86
C TRP A 29 1.05 8.52 -3.86
N ARG A 30 2.21 9.18 -3.79
CA ARG A 30 2.59 10.23 -4.75
C ARG A 30 3.00 9.59 -6.07
N THR A 31 2.02 9.37 -6.91
CA THR A 31 2.19 8.74 -8.21
C THR A 31 1.52 9.57 -9.31
N ASN A 32 1.71 9.17 -10.55
CA ASN A 32 1.04 9.73 -11.70
C ASN A 32 0.80 8.65 -12.77
N ARG A 33 0.03 8.98 -13.78
CA ARG A 33 -0.34 8.03 -14.85
C ARG A 33 0.86 7.41 -15.56
N HIS A 34 1.94 8.16 -15.72
CA HIS A 34 3.17 7.65 -16.35
C HIS A 34 3.89 6.65 -15.44
N ALA A 35 4.05 6.99 -14.15
CA ALA A 35 4.67 6.09 -13.17
C ALA A 35 3.92 4.76 -13.04
N LEU A 36 2.58 4.80 -13.01
CA LEU A 36 1.75 3.59 -12.99
C LEU A 36 1.97 2.70 -14.22
N ARG A 37 2.11 3.28 -15.43
CA ARG A 37 2.44 2.49 -16.64
C ARG A 37 3.86 1.92 -16.59
N LEU A 38 4.79 2.61 -15.95
CA LEU A 38 6.17 2.14 -15.80
C LEU A 38 6.28 0.88 -14.92
N THR A 39 5.36 0.65 -13.98
CA THR A 39 5.37 -0.57 -13.18
C THR A 39 5.30 -1.83 -14.03
N GLN A 40 4.43 -1.83 -15.05
CA GLN A 40 4.34 -2.91 -16.05
C GLN A 40 5.62 -2.99 -16.90
N ARG A 41 6.10 -1.85 -17.41
CA ARG A 41 7.25 -1.80 -18.32
C ARG A 41 8.55 -2.25 -17.67
N LEU A 42 8.72 -1.98 -16.38
CA LEU A 42 9.87 -2.39 -15.58
C LEU A 42 9.72 -3.80 -14.98
N GLY A 43 8.62 -4.50 -15.26
CA GLY A 43 8.46 -5.91 -14.90
C GLY A 43 8.11 -6.17 -13.44
N PHE A 44 7.54 -5.20 -12.73
CA PHE A 44 7.07 -5.45 -11.37
C PHE A 44 5.90 -6.45 -11.36
N SER A 45 5.96 -7.41 -10.45
CA SER A 45 4.93 -8.44 -10.29
C SER A 45 3.63 -7.89 -9.73
N TYR A 46 3.71 -6.82 -8.96
CA TYR A 46 2.60 -6.05 -8.40
C TYR A 46 3.08 -4.68 -7.93
N ALA A 47 2.12 -3.79 -7.67
CA ALA A 47 2.42 -2.52 -7.04
C ALA A 47 1.38 -2.18 -5.94
N SER A 48 1.75 -1.30 -5.02
CA SER A 48 0.89 -0.75 -3.96
C SER A 48 0.90 0.77 -4.01
N ASP A 49 0.60 1.32 -5.19
CA ASP A 49 0.67 2.76 -5.48
C ASP A 49 -0.64 3.49 -5.26
N CYS A 50 -1.70 2.76 -4.95
CA CYS A 50 -3.07 3.29 -4.87
C CYS A 50 -3.70 3.05 -3.51
N ARG A 51 -4.74 3.84 -3.23
CA ARG A 51 -5.74 3.53 -2.20
C ARG A 51 -6.90 2.78 -2.85
N GLY A 52 -7.51 1.88 -2.10
CA GLY A 52 -8.64 1.10 -2.61
C GLY A 52 -9.14 0.10 -1.58
N SER A 53 -10.08 -0.76 -1.96
CA SER A 53 -10.71 -1.73 -1.06
C SER A 53 -10.32 -3.20 -1.34
N HIS A 54 -9.74 -3.49 -2.49
CA HIS A 54 -9.35 -4.83 -2.91
C HIS A 54 -8.33 -4.79 -4.07
N PRO A 55 -7.61 -5.88 -4.34
CA PRO A 55 -6.70 -5.99 -5.48
C PRO A 55 -7.43 -5.81 -6.83
N PHE A 56 -6.78 -5.13 -7.77
CA PHE A 56 -7.36 -4.85 -9.08
C PHE A 56 -6.30 -4.62 -10.17
N ILE A 57 -6.74 -4.71 -11.44
CA ILE A 57 -5.93 -4.32 -12.60
C ILE A 57 -6.27 -2.86 -12.96
N PRO A 58 -5.30 -1.95 -12.92
CA PRO A 58 -5.57 -0.54 -13.20
C PRO A 58 -5.83 -0.26 -14.67
N VAL A 59 -6.83 0.58 -14.94
CA VAL A 59 -7.13 1.16 -16.25
C VAL A 59 -6.81 2.65 -16.20
N ILE A 60 -5.93 3.11 -17.09
CA ILE A 60 -5.43 4.49 -17.11
C ILE A 60 -5.70 5.07 -18.49
N ASP A 61 -6.58 6.06 -18.58
CA ASP A 61 -7.01 6.68 -19.84
C ASP A 61 -7.52 5.65 -20.87
N GLY A 62 -8.23 4.61 -20.40
CA GLY A 62 -8.74 3.53 -21.24
C GLY A 62 -7.73 2.41 -21.54
N GLU A 63 -6.48 2.56 -21.15
CA GLU A 63 -5.41 1.57 -21.31
C GLU A 63 -5.29 0.69 -20.06
N LEU A 64 -5.23 -0.62 -20.26
CA LEU A 64 -5.03 -1.59 -19.18
C LEU A 64 -3.54 -1.70 -18.85
N VAL A 65 -3.19 -1.58 -17.56
CA VAL A 65 -1.84 -1.78 -17.08
C VAL A 65 -1.76 -3.14 -16.39
N ALA A 66 -0.99 -4.07 -16.95
CA ALA A 66 -0.98 -5.47 -16.52
C ALA A 66 -0.34 -5.72 -15.13
N CYS A 67 0.32 -4.72 -14.54
CA CYS A 67 0.83 -4.79 -13.17
C CYS A 67 -0.32 -4.59 -12.18
N PRO A 68 -0.75 -5.62 -11.43
CA PRO A 68 -1.86 -5.49 -10.50
C PRO A 68 -1.52 -4.56 -9.34
N GLN A 69 -2.52 -3.84 -8.88
CA GLN A 69 -2.45 -3.03 -7.67
C GLN A 69 -2.98 -3.83 -6.46
N LEU A 70 -2.21 -3.87 -5.39
CA LEU A 70 -2.61 -4.30 -4.07
C LEU A 70 -2.72 -3.02 -3.21
N PRO A 71 -3.88 -2.36 -3.22
CA PRO A 71 -4.01 -1.03 -2.65
C PRO A 71 -3.96 -1.05 -1.13
N THR A 72 -3.50 0.04 -0.52
CA THR A 72 -3.68 0.24 0.92
C THR A 72 -5.16 0.43 1.22
N THR A 73 -5.71 -0.42 2.07
CA THR A 73 -7.15 -0.46 2.39
C THR A 73 -7.49 0.21 3.70
N LEU A 74 -6.57 0.20 4.67
CA LEU A 74 -6.76 0.81 5.98
C LEU A 74 -6.14 2.20 6.03
N PRO A 75 -6.65 3.11 6.89
CA PRO A 75 -5.97 4.36 7.17
C PRO A 75 -4.61 4.09 7.83
N THR A 76 -3.64 4.95 7.59
CA THR A 76 -2.37 4.91 8.31
C THR A 76 -2.47 5.61 9.66
N LEU A 77 -1.53 5.32 10.56
CA LEU A 77 -1.53 5.94 11.89
C LEU A 77 -1.39 7.46 11.78
N ASP A 78 -0.51 7.95 10.93
CA ASP A 78 -0.30 9.39 10.74
C ASP A 78 -1.54 10.11 10.18
N GLU A 79 -2.31 9.46 9.31
CA GLU A 79 -3.58 10.04 8.82
C GLU A 79 -4.55 10.29 9.98
N LEU A 80 -4.71 9.34 10.88
CA LEU A 80 -5.62 9.46 12.02
C LEU A 80 -5.13 10.45 13.08
N LEU A 81 -3.83 10.63 13.24
CA LEU A 81 -3.26 11.55 14.21
C LEU A 81 -3.29 13.03 13.76
N VAL A 82 -3.41 13.27 12.45
CA VAL A 82 -3.35 14.62 11.87
C VAL A 82 -4.73 15.13 11.45
N LEU A 83 -5.63 14.24 11.01
CA LEU A 83 -6.98 14.60 10.55
C LEU A 83 -7.87 15.02 11.71
N GLU A 84 -8.80 15.96 11.42
CA GLU A 84 -9.86 16.31 12.38
C GLU A 84 -11.06 15.35 12.23
N PRO A 85 -11.64 14.84 13.35
CA PRO A 85 -11.14 14.98 14.72
C PRO A 85 -9.86 14.18 14.95
N ARG A 86 -8.87 14.78 15.61
CA ARG A 86 -7.59 14.12 15.91
C ARG A 86 -7.79 13.02 16.92
N TYR A 87 -7.26 11.85 16.58
CA TYR A 87 -7.22 10.71 17.49
C TYR A 87 -5.95 10.76 18.36
N SER A 88 -6.03 10.26 19.60
CA SER A 88 -4.82 9.86 20.32
C SER A 88 -4.21 8.61 19.65
N PRO A 89 -2.93 8.27 19.92
CA PRO A 89 -2.34 7.03 19.38
C PRO A 89 -3.19 5.79 19.70
N GLU A 90 -3.72 5.69 20.92
CA GLU A 90 -4.54 4.57 21.38
C GLU A 90 -5.89 4.52 20.62
N GLN A 91 -6.54 5.68 20.47
CA GLN A 91 -7.79 5.78 19.70
C GLN A 91 -7.59 5.47 18.22
N ALA A 92 -6.45 5.86 17.65
CA ALA A 92 -6.09 5.53 16.27
C ALA A 92 -5.92 4.01 16.08
N VAL A 93 -5.25 3.34 17.02
CA VAL A 93 -5.14 1.88 17.05
C VAL A 93 -6.51 1.22 17.11
N ASP A 94 -7.36 1.64 18.04
CA ASP A 94 -8.72 1.10 18.19
C ASP A 94 -9.53 1.30 16.89
N ARG A 95 -9.38 2.46 16.26
CA ARG A 95 -10.05 2.76 14.99
C ARG A 95 -9.59 1.88 13.84
N ILE A 96 -8.27 1.65 13.70
CA ILE A 96 -7.71 0.77 12.68
C ILE A 96 -8.19 -0.68 12.90
N ALA A 97 -8.15 -1.16 14.14
CA ALA A 97 -8.62 -2.50 14.48
C ALA A 97 -10.11 -2.68 14.20
N GLN A 98 -10.95 -1.70 14.56
CA GLN A 98 -12.38 -1.71 14.24
C GLN A 98 -12.63 -1.79 12.74
N LEU A 99 -11.89 -1.03 11.92
CA LEU A 99 -12.04 -1.06 10.46
C LEU A 99 -11.61 -2.40 9.87
N ALA A 100 -10.52 -2.98 10.37
CA ALA A 100 -10.06 -4.29 9.92
C ALA A 100 -11.10 -5.39 10.21
N ASN A 101 -11.84 -5.29 11.31
CA ASN A 101 -12.89 -6.27 11.66
C ASN A 101 -14.24 -5.98 10.99
N ALA A 102 -14.53 -4.71 10.67
CA ALA A 102 -15.82 -4.31 10.11
C ALA A 102 -15.93 -4.51 8.60
N ILE A 103 -14.82 -4.52 7.89
CA ILE A 103 -14.77 -4.62 6.43
C ILE A 103 -14.31 -6.04 6.08
N ALA A 104 -15.12 -6.77 5.33
CA ALA A 104 -14.76 -8.12 4.92
C ALA A 104 -13.62 -8.13 3.88
N GLY A 105 -12.72 -9.12 3.97
CA GLY A 105 -11.64 -9.36 3.02
C GLY A 105 -10.25 -9.10 3.61
N ASP A 106 -9.25 -9.23 2.77
CA ASP A 106 -7.86 -8.96 3.15
C ASP A 106 -7.59 -7.46 3.22
N HIS A 107 -6.82 -7.06 4.23
CA HIS A 107 -6.46 -5.67 4.45
C HIS A 107 -4.99 -5.40 4.23
N VAL A 108 -4.69 -4.23 3.69
CA VAL A 108 -3.32 -3.72 3.56
C VAL A 108 -3.17 -2.50 4.46
N PHE A 109 -2.30 -2.62 5.44
CA PHE A 109 -1.87 -1.50 6.28
C PHE A 109 -0.49 -1.03 5.87
N THR A 110 -0.34 0.27 5.68
CA THR A 110 0.95 0.89 5.35
C THR A 110 1.52 1.58 6.57
N LEU A 111 2.74 1.23 6.92
CA LEU A 111 3.47 1.79 8.04
C LEU A 111 4.73 2.54 7.59
N ARG A 112 5.26 3.39 8.46
CA ARG A 112 6.53 4.08 8.30
C ARG A 112 7.47 3.71 9.44
N ALA A 113 8.70 3.34 9.13
CA ALA A 113 9.68 2.94 10.13
C ALA A 113 9.94 4.03 11.17
N GLU A 114 9.96 5.31 10.75
CA GLU A 114 10.19 6.46 11.63
C GLU A 114 8.99 6.81 12.53
N LEU A 115 7.80 6.35 12.21
CA LEU A 115 6.61 6.57 13.04
C LEU A 115 6.28 5.33 13.86
N GLU A 116 5.84 4.27 13.23
CA GLU A 116 5.45 3.03 13.90
C GLU A 116 6.64 2.28 14.51
N GLY A 117 7.83 2.39 13.90
CA GLY A 117 9.04 1.75 14.41
C GLY A 117 9.82 2.57 15.46
N MET A 118 9.44 3.83 15.69
CA MET A 118 10.14 4.74 16.63
C MET A 118 9.17 5.50 17.51
N LYS A 119 8.58 6.60 17.00
CA LYS A 119 7.78 7.54 17.80
C LYS A 119 6.53 6.91 18.39
N PHE A 120 5.89 5.99 17.68
CA PHE A 120 4.64 5.34 18.04
C PHE A 120 4.78 3.83 18.17
N ILE A 121 5.95 3.35 18.59
CA ILE A 121 6.23 1.92 18.69
C ILE A 121 5.26 1.21 19.62
N ASP A 122 4.94 1.79 20.79
CA ASP A 122 4.00 1.20 21.74
C ASP A 122 2.58 1.06 21.15
N ALA A 123 2.14 2.06 20.38
CA ALA A 123 0.86 2.01 19.67
C ALA A 123 0.87 0.92 18.58
N PHE A 124 1.98 0.79 17.87
CA PHE A 124 2.10 -0.24 16.83
C PHE A 124 2.17 -1.66 17.44
N GLU A 125 2.92 -1.86 18.52
CA GLU A 125 2.94 -3.13 19.25
C GLU A 125 1.55 -3.51 19.76
N ARG A 126 0.80 -2.53 20.30
CA ARG A 126 -0.59 -2.73 20.69
C ARG A 126 -1.47 -3.15 19.50
N LEU A 127 -1.34 -2.50 18.34
CA LEU A 127 -2.09 -2.83 17.13
C LEU A 127 -1.82 -4.28 16.70
N LEU A 128 -0.55 -4.68 16.68
CA LEU A 128 -0.17 -6.06 16.36
C LEU A 128 -0.74 -7.07 17.38
N GLY A 129 -0.77 -6.69 18.66
CA GLY A 129 -1.39 -7.50 19.73
C GLY A 129 -2.89 -7.68 19.51
N VAL A 130 -3.61 -6.61 19.17
CA VAL A 130 -5.05 -6.67 18.88
C VAL A 130 -5.30 -7.56 17.68
N TRP A 131 -4.61 -7.35 16.57
CA TRP A 131 -4.79 -8.17 15.36
C TRP A 131 -4.53 -9.65 15.60
N LYS A 132 -3.53 -9.99 16.43
CA LYS A 132 -3.28 -11.38 16.80
C LYS A 132 -4.38 -11.95 17.70
N SER A 133 -4.93 -11.16 18.61
CA SER A 133 -6.04 -11.62 19.48
C SER A 133 -7.36 -11.78 18.70
N ASP A 134 -7.51 -11.06 17.60
CA ASP A 134 -8.64 -11.17 16.68
C ASP A 134 -8.44 -12.24 15.60
N ASP A 135 -7.44 -13.13 15.77
CA ASP A 135 -7.08 -14.22 14.85
C ASP A 135 -6.76 -13.75 13.41
N LEU A 136 -6.33 -12.49 13.24
CA LEU A 136 -5.91 -11.99 11.93
C LEU A 136 -4.51 -12.51 11.59
N LEU A 137 -4.39 -13.10 10.40
CA LEU A 137 -3.13 -13.59 9.89
C LEU A 137 -2.33 -12.44 9.25
N LEU A 138 -1.18 -12.11 9.83
CA LEU A 138 -0.27 -11.09 9.31
C LEU A 138 0.69 -11.71 8.30
N VAL A 139 0.58 -11.30 7.05
CA VAL A 139 1.38 -11.85 5.95
C VAL A 139 1.99 -10.71 5.09
N PRO A 140 3.14 -10.93 4.44
CA PRO A 140 3.67 -9.96 3.49
C PRO A 140 2.82 -9.93 2.21
N LEU A 141 2.77 -8.76 1.53
CA LEU A 141 1.99 -8.58 0.29
C LEU A 141 2.35 -9.58 -0.82
N ARG A 142 3.59 -10.06 -0.86
CA ARG A 142 4.01 -11.08 -1.84
C ARG A 142 3.23 -12.38 -1.71
N ASP A 143 2.84 -12.75 -0.48
CA ASP A 143 2.09 -13.98 -0.23
C ASP A 143 0.65 -13.81 -0.69
N ILE A 144 0.03 -12.65 -0.43
CA ILE A 144 -1.27 -12.29 -1.02
C ILE A 144 -1.18 -12.30 -2.55
N ARG A 145 -0.15 -11.67 -3.13
CA ARG A 145 0.05 -11.66 -4.58
C ARG A 145 0.13 -13.08 -5.17
N ALA A 146 0.75 -14.01 -4.47
CA ALA A 146 0.90 -15.39 -4.92
C ALA A 146 -0.43 -16.16 -4.99
N THR A 147 -1.44 -15.77 -4.24
CA THR A 147 -2.79 -16.38 -4.28
C THR A 147 -3.70 -15.79 -5.35
N LEU A 148 -3.33 -14.64 -5.94
CA LEU A 148 -4.18 -13.94 -6.90
C LEU A 148 -3.94 -14.41 -8.34
N ASP A 149 -5.02 -14.65 -9.06
CA ASP A 149 -5.02 -14.77 -10.52
C ASP A 149 -5.24 -13.38 -11.15
N PRO A 150 -4.24 -12.76 -11.78
CA PRO A 150 -4.40 -11.45 -12.41
C PRO A 150 -5.49 -11.42 -13.49
N GLY A 151 -5.78 -12.56 -14.13
CA GLY A 151 -6.83 -12.66 -15.14
C GLY A 151 -8.24 -12.54 -14.55
N ALA A 152 -8.42 -12.94 -13.29
CA ALA A 152 -9.68 -12.87 -12.56
C ALA A 152 -9.89 -11.56 -11.79
N LEU A 153 -8.85 -10.70 -11.68
CA LEU A 153 -8.98 -9.45 -10.94
C LEU A 153 -9.91 -8.46 -11.65
N PRO A 154 -10.72 -7.70 -10.88
CA PRO A 154 -11.53 -6.63 -11.44
C PRO A 154 -10.66 -5.55 -12.08
N ARG A 155 -11.20 -4.85 -13.06
CA ARG A 155 -10.55 -3.75 -13.77
C ARG A 155 -11.13 -2.44 -13.27
N HIS A 156 -10.29 -1.55 -12.72
CA HIS A 156 -10.74 -0.26 -12.21
C HIS A 156 -10.01 0.90 -12.85
N THR A 157 -10.77 1.91 -13.24
CA THR A 157 -10.19 3.18 -13.68
C THR A 157 -9.54 3.88 -12.49
N VAL A 158 -8.26 4.20 -12.64
CA VAL A 158 -7.51 4.96 -11.63
C VAL A 158 -7.76 6.45 -11.84
N SER A 159 -8.26 7.12 -10.81
CA SER A 159 -8.35 8.57 -10.74
C SER A 159 -7.23 9.14 -9.87
N LEU A 160 -6.66 10.25 -10.31
CA LEU A 160 -5.72 11.02 -9.48
C LEU A 160 -6.54 11.99 -8.62
N GLY A 161 -6.27 12.00 -7.34
CA GLY A 161 -6.96 12.84 -6.38
C GLY A 161 -6.14 13.02 -5.10
N ASN A 162 -6.58 13.91 -4.24
CA ASN A 162 -5.95 14.10 -2.95
C ASN A 162 -6.39 13.00 -1.98
N THR A 163 -5.43 12.39 -1.30
CA THR A 163 -5.71 11.51 -0.17
C THR A 163 -5.97 12.37 1.07
N PRO A 164 -7.10 12.21 1.76
CA PRO A 164 -7.37 12.93 3.00
C PRO A 164 -6.20 12.80 3.98
N GLY A 165 -5.81 13.93 4.61
CA GLY A 165 -4.66 14.00 5.53
C GLY A 165 -3.29 14.07 4.88
N ARG A 166 -3.21 14.10 3.56
CA ARG A 166 -1.97 14.27 2.83
C ARG A 166 -2.07 15.47 1.91
N ASN A 167 -1.28 16.50 2.22
CA ASN A 167 -1.10 17.62 1.30
C ASN A 167 -0.23 17.12 0.14
N GLY A 168 -0.81 17.14 -1.07
CA GLY A 168 -0.16 16.74 -2.32
C GLY A 168 0.98 17.67 -2.73
#